data_d5cea29847e42f0a0bd6407ebd1bab18
#
_entry.id   d5cea29847e42f0a0bd6407ebd1bab18
#
_cell.length_a   1.000
_cell.length_b   1.000
_cell.length_c   1.000
_cell.angle_alpha   90.00
_cell.angle_beta   90.00
_cell.angle_gamma   90.00
#
_symmetry.space_group_name_H-M   'P 1'
#
loop_
_entity.id
_entity.type
_entity.pdbx_description
1 polymer ?
#
loop_
_entity_poly.entity_id
_entity_poly.type
_entity_poly.pdbx_seq_one_letter_code
_entity_poly.pdbx_strand_id
1 'polypeptide(L)'
;MIDKSVSTLSDAIAGIHDGATIMIGGFGPAGQPTYLIDALIEQGARDLTIINNNAGNGEVGLAALLKAGRVRKMVCSFPRQVDSQIFDDLYRRGKVELELVPQVISRRESRRRRRPGRDIYADRLRHARWLKAKETREIDGRHYVLEYPIKADFALIKAHQADRWGNLVYRKAARNFGPIMATAAKTTIVEVSRLVSLGDLDPENVITPGIFVQRVFSLEHLTTAQRA
;
A
#
# COMPACT_ATOMS: atom_id res chain seq x y z
N MET A 1 28.90 2.34 -0.50
CA MET A 1 28.15 2.18 -1.77
C MET A 1 26.69 1.99 -1.40
N ILE A 2 25.75 2.66 -2.08
CA ILE A 2 24.30 2.49 -1.78
C ILE A 2 23.84 1.17 -2.36
N ASP A 3 23.34 0.29 -1.50
CA ASP A 3 22.70 -0.96 -1.88
C ASP A 3 21.47 -1.17 -0.97
N LYS A 4 20.31 -1.33 -1.56
CA LYS A 4 19.01 -1.53 -0.88
C LYS A 4 18.45 -2.91 -1.13
N SER A 5 19.18 -3.75 -1.87
CA SER A 5 18.80 -5.12 -2.08
C SER A 5 18.90 -5.93 -0.77
N VAL A 6 17.95 -6.80 -0.56
CA VAL A 6 17.92 -7.72 0.57
C VAL A 6 17.78 -9.14 0.04
N SER A 7 18.42 -10.09 0.72
CA SER A 7 18.52 -11.48 0.24
C SER A 7 17.36 -12.35 0.68
N THR A 8 16.67 -11.98 1.78
CA THR A 8 15.58 -12.78 2.33
C THR A 8 14.31 -11.96 2.52
N LEU A 9 13.17 -12.64 2.49
CA LEU A 9 11.88 -12.02 2.82
C LEU A 9 11.85 -11.55 4.28
N SER A 10 12.47 -12.27 5.20
CA SER A 10 12.59 -11.88 6.60
C SER A 10 13.33 -10.55 6.76
N ASP A 11 14.46 -10.36 6.07
CA ASP A 11 15.19 -9.09 6.08
C ASP A 11 14.36 -7.97 5.45
N ALA A 12 13.59 -8.29 4.41
CA ALA A 12 12.74 -7.32 3.74
C ALA A 12 11.71 -6.71 4.70
N ILE A 13 11.04 -7.53 5.50
CA ILE A 13 9.97 -7.10 6.42
C ILE A 13 10.46 -6.78 7.84
N ALA A 14 11.76 -6.92 8.11
CA ALA A 14 12.33 -6.67 9.43
C ALA A 14 11.95 -5.30 9.98
N GLY A 15 11.58 -5.24 11.27
CA GLY A 15 11.16 -4.02 11.96
C GLY A 15 9.70 -3.65 11.79
N ILE A 16 8.89 -4.42 11.06
CA ILE A 16 7.43 -4.30 11.13
C ILE A 16 7.00 -4.84 12.49
N HIS A 17 6.28 -4.01 13.25
CA HIS A 17 5.89 -4.30 14.64
C HIS A 17 4.37 -4.32 14.80
N ASP A 18 3.91 -4.82 15.94
CA ASP A 18 2.49 -4.79 16.31
C ASP A 18 1.95 -3.36 16.29
N GLY A 19 0.72 -3.19 15.81
CA GLY A 19 0.06 -1.89 15.71
C GLY A 19 0.54 -1.02 14.54
N ALA A 20 1.51 -1.47 13.72
CA ALA A 20 2.03 -0.70 12.60
C ALA A 20 0.94 -0.36 11.58
N THR A 21 1.08 0.82 10.96
CA THR A 21 0.26 1.23 9.82
C THR A 21 0.99 0.90 8.53
N ILE A 22 0.38 0.07 7.69
CA ILE A 22 1.00 -0.47 6.47
C ILE A 22 0.14 -0.15 5.24
N MET A 23 0.72 0.50 4.26
CA MET A 23 0.15 0.60 2.92
C MET A 23 0.52 -0.62 2.11
N ILE A 24 -0.46 -1.28 1.50
CA ILE A 24 -0.24 -2.43 0.63
C ILE A 24 -0.67 -2.03 -0.78
N GLY A 25 0.25 -2.11 -1.74
CA GLY A 25 -0.01 -1.85 -3.15
C GLY A 25 -0.97 -2.89 -3.74
N GLY A 26 -1.59 -2.53 -4.86
CA GLY A 26 -2.48 -3.41 -5.60
C GLY A 26 -3.85 -2.81 -5.90
N PHE A 27 -4.44 -3.29 -6.99
CA PHE A 27 -5.82 -3.05 -7.38
C PHE A 27 -6.45 -4.39 -7.78
N GLY A 28 -7.27 -4.96 -6.90
CA GLY A 28 -7.55 -6.39 -6.96
C GLY A 28 -6.24 -7.18 -6.83
N PRO A 29 -6.02 -8.23 -7.60
CA PRO A 29 -4.78 -9.00 -7.58
C PRO A 29 -3.61 -8.30 -8.29
N ALA A 30 -3.90 -7.32 -9.17
CA ALA A 30 -2.87 -6.67 -9.97
C ALA A 30 -1.93 -5.80 -9.12
N GLY A 31 -0.64 -6.13 -9.10
CA GLY A 31 0.38 -5.36 -8.37
C GLY A 31 0.37 -5.56 -6.86
N GLN A 32 -0.29 -6.60 -6.35
CA GLN A 32 -0.24 -6.96 -4.95
C GLN A 32 1.10 -7.65 -4.63
N PRO A 33 1.81 -7.23 -3.58
CA PRO A 33 3.09 -7.82 -3.16
C PRO A 33 2.85 -9.09 -2.33
N THR A 34 2.48 -10.20 -2.98
CA THR A 34 1.99 -11.41 -2.31
C THR A 34 3.04 -12.03 -1.40
N TYR A 35 4.29 -12.12 -1.86
CA TYR A 35 5.36 -12.74 -1.07
C TYR A 35 5.73 -11.92 0.18
N LEU A 36 5.70 -10.58 0.09
CA LEU A 36 5.90 -9.74 1.26
C LEU A 36 4.72 -9.86 2.25
N ILE A 37 3.50 -10.07 1.76
CA ILE A 37 2.33 -10.31 2.62
C ILE A 37 2.45 -11.66 3.32
N ASP A 38 2.83 -12.71 2.61
CA ASP A 38 3.02 -14.05 3.17
C ASP A 38 4.12 -14.03 4.25
N ALA A 39 5.24 -13.37 3.98
CA ALA A 39 6.29 -13.16 4.97
C ALA A 39 5.80 -12.39 6.21
N LEU A 40 4.94 -11.38 6.03
CA LEU A 40 4.34 -10.65 7.14
C LEU A 40 3.41 -11.52 8.00
N ILE A 41 2.68 -12.45 7.37
CA ILE A 41 1.86 -13.44 8.08
C ILE A 41 2.74 -14.37 8.92
N GLU A 42 3.84 -14.87 8.36
CA GLU A 42 4.81 -15.74 9.03
C GLU A 42 5.52 -15.04 10.18
N GLN A 43 5.95 -13.79 9.99
CA GLN A 43 6.59 -12.97 11.00
C GLN A 43 5.71 -12.79 12.24
N GLY A 44 4.40 -12.68 12.07
CA GLY A 44 3.43 -12.74 13.16
C GLY A 44 3.01 -11.40 13.76
N ALA A 45 3.39 -10.25 13.22
CA ALA A 45 2.93 -8.94 13.68
C ALA A 45 1.39 -8.84 13.68
N ARG A 46 0.82 -8.19 14.70
CA ARG A 46 -0.63 -8.14 14.97
C ARG A 46 -1.12 -6.71 15.10
N ASP A 47 -2.44 -6.58 15.23
CA ASP A 47 -3.12 -5.29 15.42
C ASP A 47 -2.82 -4.26 14.34
N LEU A 48 -2.53 -4.75 13.13
CA LEU A 48 -2.11 -3.92 12.01
C LEU A 48 -3.26 -3.04 11.50
N THR A 49 -2.92 -1.81 11.13
CA THR A 49 -3.80 -0.94 10.32
C THR A 49 -3.35 -1.04 8.87
N ILE A 50 -4.19 -1.61 8.03
CA ILE A 50 -3.89 -1.81 6.61
C ILE A 50 -4.61 -0.77 5.75
N ILE A 51 -3.87 -0.14 4.86
CA ILE A 51 -4.37 0.82 3.88
C ILE A 51 -4.19 0.23 2.49
N ASN A 52 -5.31 -0.02 1.80
CA ASN A 52 -5.32 -0.55 0.44
C ASN A 52 -6.53 0.00 -0.33
N ASN A 53 -6.64 -0.26 -1.61
CA ASN A 53 -7.85 0.05 -2.39
C ASN A 53 -9.06 -0.80 -2.00
N ASN A 54 -8.84 -2.06 -1.64
CA ASN A 54 -9.85 -3.05 -1.28
C ASN A 54 -9.46 -3.82 -0.01
N ALA A 55 -10.28 -4.78 0.40
CA ALA A 55 -10.03 -5.62 1.58
C ALA A 55 -9.59 -7.06 1.23
N GLY A 56 -9.09 -7.27 0.02
CA GLY A 56 -8.72 -8.60 -0.45
C GLY A 56 -9.86 -9.34 -1.15
N ASN A 57 -9.49 -10.37 -1.91
CA ASN A 57 -10.40 -11.22 -2.65
C ASN A 57 -9.89 -12.68 -2.61
N GLY A 58 -10.78 -13.64 -2.50
CA GLY A 58 -10.42 -15.05 -2.34
C GLY A 58 -9.72 -15.35 -1.01
N GLU A 59 -8.66 -16.15 -1.06
CA GLU A 59 -7.95 -16.65 0.13
C GLU A 59 -6.46 -16.30 0.18
N VAL A 60 -5.96 -15.52 -0.78
CA VAL A 60 -4.52 -15.20 -0.92
C VAL A 60 -4.23 -13.73 -0.64
N GLY A 61 -2.97 -13.41 -0.42
CA GLY A 61 -2.48 -12.05 -0.22
C GLY A 61 -3.21 -11.33 0.92
N LEU A 62 -3.86 -10.20 0.64
CA LEU A 62 -4.53 -9.41 1.69
C LEU A 62 -5.67 -10.16 2.38
N ALA A 63 -6.40 -11.04 1.66
CA ALA A 63 -7.43 -11.88 2.27
C ALA A 63 -6.81 -12.91 3.24
N ALA A 64 -5.66 -13.49 2.90
CA ALA A 64 -4.90 -14.38 3.79
C ALA A 64 -4.44 -13.65 5.06
N LEU A 65 -3.95 -12.40 4.94
CA LEU A 65 -3.54 -11.59 6.09
C LEU A 65 -4.71 -11.33 7.05
N LEU A 66 -5.90 -11.05 6.50
CA LEU A 66 -7.13 -10.90 7.28
C LEU A 66 -7.53 -12.23 7.95
N LYS A 67 -7.53 -13.34 7.20
CA LYS A 67 -7.85 -14.70 7.69
C LYS A 67 -6.93 -15.10 8.84
N ALA A 68 -5.65 -14.73 8.78
CA ALA A 68 -4.67 -14.96 9.83
C ALA A 68 -4.88 -14.11 11.10
N GLY A 69 -5.87 -13.22 11.13
CA GLY A 69 -6.20 -12.38 12.29
C GLY A 69 -5.12 -11.34 12.62
N ARG A 70 -4.37 -10.88 11.63
CA ARG A 70 -3.29 -9.89 11.83
C ARG A 70 -3.77 -8.44 11.78
N VAL A 71 -4.96 -8.20 11.21
CA VAL A 71 -5.48 -6.87 10.89
C VAL A 71 -6.53 -6.45 11.91
N ARG A 72 -6.29 -5.34 12.61
CA ARG A 72 -7.26 -4.68 13.49
C ARG A 72 -8.16 -3.72 12.70
N LYS A 73 -7.56 -2.96 11.78
CA LYS A 73 -8.27 -1.91 11.04
C LYS A 73 -7.96 -1.95 9.56
N MET A 74 -8.99 -1.82 8.74
CA MET A 74 -8.90 -1.69 7.30
C MET A 74 -9.31 -0.28 6.87
N VAL A 75 -8.42 0.41 6.15
CA VAL A 75 -8.69 1.70 5.50
C VAL A 75 -8.69 1.49 4.01
N CYS A 76 -9.85 1.60 3.35
CA CYS A 76 -9.96 1.32 1.92
C CYS A 76 -11.11 2.09 1.28
N SER A 77 -11.12 2.10 -0.06
CA SER A 77 -12.17 2.78 -0.82
C SER A 77 -13.30 1.84 -1.24
N PHE A 78 -13.02 0.57 -1.42
CA PHE A 78 -13.98 -0.42 -1.88
C PHE A 78 -13.73 -1.79 -1.21
N PRO A 79 -14.25 -2.01 0.00
CA PRO A 79 -13.93 -3.20 0.79
C PRO A 79 -14.44 -4.50 0.17
N ARG A 80 -15.59 -4.45 -0.50
CA ARG A 80 -16.25 -5.63 -1.08
C ARG A 80 -15.89 -5.81 -2.53
N GLN A 81 -15.55 -7.04 -2.89
CA GLN A 81 -15.37 -7.53 -4.26
C GLN A 81 -16.24 -8.78 -4.47
N VAL A 82 -16.09 -9.44 -5.61
CA VAL A 82 -16.88 -10.61 -5.95
C VAL A 82 -16.74 -11.74 -4.91
N ASP A 83 -15.53 -11.91 -4.39
CA ASP A 83 -15.20 -12.95 -3.39
C ASP A 83 -14.48 -12.33 -2.18
N SER A 84 -15.23 -11.56 -1.38
CA SER A 84 -14.74 -10.89 -0.17
C SER A 84 -15.30 -11.50 1.12
N GLN A 85 -15.62 -12.78 1.13
CA GLN A 85 -16.28 -13.46 2.24
C GLN A 85 -15.50 -13.34 3.55
N ILE A 86 -14.17 -13.49 3.50
CA ILE A 86 -13.30 -13.39 4.69
C ILE A 86 -13.45 -12.02 5.35
N PHE A 87 -13.37 -10.94 4.58
CA PHE A 87 -13.56 -9.59 5.12
C PHE A 87 -14.98 -9.39 5.67
N ASP A 88 -16.01 -9.79 4.93
CA ASP A 88 -17.40 -9.61 5.33
C ASP A 88 -17.72 -10.32 6.65
N ASP A 89 -17.20 -11.53 6.84
CA ASP A 89 -17.38 -12.29 8.07
C ASP A 89 -16.68 -11.66 9.27
N LEU A 90 -15.43 -11.23 9.09
CA LEU A 90 -14.66 -10.56 10.14
C LEU A 90 -15.30 -9.22 10.53
N TYR A 91 -15.75 -8.45 9.55
CA TYR A 91 -16.41 -7.17 9.77
C TYR A 91 -17.73 -7.34 10.51
N ARG A 92 -18.60 -8.28 10.10
CA ARG A 92 -19.88 -8.57 10.78
C ARG A 92 -19.71 -9.04 12.23
N ARG A 93 -18.61 -9.76 12.50
CA ARG A 93 -18.26 -10.21 13.87
C ARG A 93 -17.55 -9.13 14.70
N GLY A 94 -17.37 -7.92 14.18
CA GLY A 94 -16.68 -6.84 14.86
C GLY A 94 -15.17 -7.09 15.11
N LYS A 95 -14.56 -8.01 14.34
CA LYS A 95 -13.15 -8.37 14.47
C LYS A 95 -12.21 -7.43 13.70
N VAL A 96 -12.74 -6.70 12.73
CA VAL A 96 -11.97 -5.73 11.92
C VAL A 96 -12.75 -4.42 11.85
N GLU A 97 -12.10 -3.33 12.21
CA GLU A 97 -12.63 -1.98 12.01
C GLU A 97 -12.52 -1.59 10.53
N LEU A 98 -13.49 -0.84 10.03
CA LEU A 98 -13.48 -0.33 8.67
C LEU A 98 -13.54 1.19 8.65
N GLU A 99 -12.58 1.79 7.95
CA GLU A 99 -12.63 3.20 7.56
C GLU A 99 -12.71 3.31 6.04
N LEU A 100 -13.80 3.93 5.55
CA LEU A 100 -13.99 4.15 4.13
C LEU A 100 -13.40 5.51 3.72
N VAL A 101 -12.47 5.49 2.78
CA VAL A 101 -11.88 6.67 2.18
C VAL A 101 -12.09 6.61 0.67
N PRO A 102 -12.73 7.62 0.04
CA PRO A 102 -12.92 7.62 -1.39
C PRO A 102 -11.60 7.48 -2.16
N GLN A 103 -11.60 6.67 -3.21
CA GLN A 103 -10.40 6.32 -3.97
C GLN A 103 -9.61 7.53 -4.50
N VAL A 104 -10.30 8.57 -4.93
CA VAL A 104 -9.68 9.81 -5.43
C VAL A 104 -8.93 10.52 -4.31
N ILE A 105 -9.51 10.53 -3.11
CA ILE A 105 -8.93 11.13 -1.90
C ILE A 105 -7.71 10.32 -1.47
N SER A 106 -7.83 9.00 -1.31
CA SER A 106 -6.74 8.11 -0.95
C SER A 106 -5.51 8.29 -1.86
N ARG A 107 -5.73 8.38 -3.18
CA ARG A 107 -4.65 8.59 -4.15
C ARG A 107 -3.96 9.95 -4.01
N ARG A 108 -4.68 11.01 -3.65
CA ARG A 108 -4.11 12.36 -3.51
C ARG A 108 -3.45 12.59 -2.16
N GLU A 109 -4.04 12.09 -1.09
CA GLU A 109 -3.52 12.24 0.28
C GLU A 109 -2.19 11.53 0.48
N SER A 110 -1.98 10.37 -0.15
CA SER A 110 -0.70 9.65 -0.15
C SER A 110 0.44 10.43 -0.82
N ARG A 111 0.16 11.35 -1.73
CA ARG A 111 1.19 12.17 -2.41
C ARG A 111 1.85 13.22 -1.52
N ARG A 112 1.33 13.51 -0.33
CA ARG A 112 1.71 14.72 0.43
C ARG A 112 2.61 14.53 1.65
N ARG A 113 3.30 13.39 1.77
CA ARG A 113 4.22 13.19 2.90
C ARG A 113 5.27 14.32 3.06
N ARG A 114 5.69 14.96 1.98
CA ARG A 114 6.76 15.99 1.98
C ARG A 114 6.26 17.45 2.06
N ARG A 115 4.97 17.68 1.97
CA ARG A 115 4.40 19.03 2.16
C ARG A 115 3.38 18.99 3.27
N PRO A 116 3.61 19.69 4.40
CA PRO A 116 2.57 19.91 5.38
C PRO A 116 1.49 20.76 4.72
N GLY A 117 0.43 20.14 4.27
CA GLY A 117 -0.68 20.76 3.58
C GLY A 117 -1.91 19.89 3.70
N ARG A 118 -3.04 20.54 3.87
CA ARG A 118 -4.35 19.93 3.87
C ARG A 118 -4.86 19.98 2.44
N ASP A 119 -5.46 18.91 1.94
CA ASP A 119 -6.15 18.95 0.65
C ASP A 119 -7.54 19.53 0.82
N ILE A 120 -7.92 20.37 -0.12
CA ILE A 120 -9.19 21.07 -0.16
C ILE A 120 -9.93 20.59 -1.39
N TYR A 121 -11.12 20.02 -1.21
CA TYR A 121 -11.96 19.50 -2.30
C TYR A 121 -13.22 20.33 -2.46
N ALA A 122 -13.53 20.68 -3.70
CA ALA A 122 -14.79 21.34 -4.03
C ALA A 122 -15.98 20.43 -3.69
N ASP A 123 -17.00 21.04 -3.11
CA ASP A 123 -18.17 20.41 -2.49
C ASP A 123 -19.15 19.73 -3.50
N ARG A 124 -18.65 18.88 -4.36
CA ARG A 124 -19.54 17.99 -5.14
C ARG A 124 -20.05 16.79 -4.33
N LEU A 125 -19.61 16.67 -3.07
CA LEU A 125 -19.84 15.51 -2.20
C LEU A 125 -20.68 15.85 -0.96
N ARG A 126 -21.37 17.00 -0.95
CA ARG A 126 -22.16 17.53 0.18
C ARG A 126 -23.15 16.55 0.82
N HIS A 127 -23.61 15.55 0.08
CA HIS A 127 -24.64 14.62 0.54
C HIS A 127 -24.10 13.29 1.08
N ALA A 128 -22.79 13.08 1.05
CA ALA A 128 -22.20 11.84 1.58
C ALA A 128 -22.13 11.87 3.11
N ARG A 129 -22.64 10.83 3.75
CA ARG A 129 -22.66 10.70 5.23
C ARG A 129 -21.29 10.88 5.88
N TRP A 130 -20.21 10.52 5.19
CA TRP A 130 -18.85 10.61 5.68
C TRP A 130 -18.30 12.05 5.72
N LEU A 131 -18.97 13.01 5.06
CA LEU A 131 -18.59 14.43 5.10
C LEU A 131 -19.09 15.16 6.36
N LYS A 132 -20.14 14.64 7.01
CA LYS A 132 -20.81 15.34 8.12
C LYS A 132 -19.91 15.63 9.33
N ALA A 133 -18.78 14.93 9.44
CA ALA A 133 -17.82 15.10 10.54
C ALA A 133 -16.51 15.78 10.13
N LYS A 134 -16.39 16.25 8.86
CA LYS A 134 -15.15 16.83 8.36
C LYS A 134 -15.21 18.37 8.36
N GLU A 135 -14.07 18.98 8.63
CA GLU A 135 -13.91 20.44 8.56
C GLU A 135 -14.17 20.93 7.12
N THR A 136 -14.97 21.98 7.00
CA THR A 136 -15.24 22.62 5.71
C THR A 136 -14.73 24.05 5.73
N ARG A 137 -14.31 24.55 4.57
CA ARG A 137 -13.90 25.95 4.39
C ARG A 137 -14.55 26.54 3.16
N GLU A 138 -14.88 27.83 3.23
CA GLU A 138 -15.27 28.62 2.08
C GLU A 138 -14.05 29.39 1.56
N ILE A 139 -13.79 29.26 0.25
CA ILE A 139 -12.71 29.96 -0.44
C ILE A 139 -13.30 30.45 -1.78
N ASP A 140 -13.23 31.77 -2.00
CA ASP A 140 -13.75 32.41 -3.22
C ASP A 140 -15.22 32.03 -3.52
N GLY A 141 -16.08 32.03 -2.47
CA GLY A 141 -17.51 31.70 -2.57
C GLY A 141 -17.81 30.22 -2.83
N ARG A 142 -16.82 29.33 -2.71
CA ARG A 142 -16.99 27.88 -2.86
C ARG A 142 -16.67 27.15 -1.57
N HIS A 143 -17.49 26.18 -1.24
CA HIS A 143 -17.24 25.30 -0.09
C HIS A 143 -16.27 24.19 -0.44
N TYR A 144 -15.36 23.89 0.47
CA TYR A 144 -14.35 22.84 0.35
C TYR A 144 -14.34 21.99 1.61
N VAL A 145 -14.04 20.70 1.43
CA VAL A 145 -13.81 19.76 2.53
C VAL A 145 -12.31 19.59 2.73
N LEU A 146 -11.91 19.65 3.99
CA LEU A 146 -10.52 19.49 4.40
C LEU A 146 -10.19 18.02 4.60
N GLU A 147 -9.14 17.55 3.94
CA GLU A 147 -8.61 16.20 4.07
C GLU A 147 -7.17 16.20 4.57
N TYR A 148 -6.87 15.28 5.49
CA TYR A 148 -5.53 15.10 6.01
C TYR A 148 -4.76 14.06 5.21
N PRO A 149 -3.42 14.21 5.04
CA PRO A 149 -2.61 13.22 4.37
C PRO A 149 -2.67 11.86 5.07
N ILE A 150 -2.90 10.80 4.32
CA ILE A 150 -2.77 9.44 4.81
C ILE A 150 -1.27 9.10 4.88
N LYS A 151 -0.80 8.78 6.07
CA LYS A 151 0.60 8.41 6.35
C LYS A 151 0.65 6.97 6.84
N ALA A 152 1.74 6.28 6.54
CA ALA A 152 2.00 4.94 7.05
C ALA A 152 3.44 4.78 7.55
N ASP A 153 3.66 3.80 8.40
CA ASP A 153 4.99 3.43 8.85
C ASP A 153 5.71 2.66 7.75
N PHE A 154 4.98 1.76 7.10
CA PHE A 154 5.51 0.93 6.02
C PHE A 154 4.64 0.99 4.76
N ALA A 155 5.27 0.79 3.60
CA ALA A 155 4.59 0.47 2.34
C ALA A 155 5.16 -0.82 1.78
N LEU A 156 4.31 -1.79 1.53
CA LEU A 156 4.63 -3.00 0.79
C LEU A 156 4.09 -2.84 -0.62
N ILE A 157 4.97 -2.83 -1.61
CA ILE A 157 4.60 -2.62 -3.02
C ILE A 157 5.26 -3.65 -3.93
N LYS A 158 4.70 -3.78 -5.12
CA LYS A 158 5.24 -4.63 -6.18
C LYS A 158 5.65 -3.79 -7.38
N ALA A 159 6.86 -4.04 -7.89
CA ALA A 159 7.31 -3.48 -9.16
C ALA A 159 7.76 -4.60 -10.12
N HIS A 160 8.07 -4.24 -11.35
CA HIS A 160 8.56 -5.19 -12.34
C HIS A 160 10.05 -5.36 -12.26
N GLN A 161 10.79 -4.24 -12.27
CA GLN A 161 12.23 -4.21 -12.18
C GLN A 161 12.67 -3.14 -11.19
N ALA A 162 13.81 -3.37 -10.56
CA ALA A 162 14.53 -2.39 -9.78
C ALA A 162 16.04 -2.50 -10.03
N ASP A 163 16.76 -1.41 -9.79
CA ASP A 163 18.18 -1.45 -9.55
C ASP A 163 18.50 -1.49 -8.03
N ARG A 164 19.74 -1.68 -7.65
CA ARG A 164 20.16 -1.72 -6.24
C ARG A 164 20.00 -0.38 -5.50
N TRP A 165 19.78 0.72 -6.20
CA TRP A 165 19.44 2.01 -5.59
C TRP A 165 17.96 2.14 -5.27
N GLY A 166 17.13 1.20 -5.75
CA GLY A 166 15.69 1.18 -5.54
C GLY A 166 14.91 2.04 -6.53
N ASN A 167 15.47 2.36 -7.70
CA ASN A 167 14.70 2.91 -8.81
C ASN A 167 13.76 1.83 -9.35
N LEU A 168 12.47 2.18 -9.56
CA LEU A 168 11.46 1.18 -9.90
C LEU A 168 10.83 1.44 -11.26
N VAL A 169 10.72 0.36 -12.02
CA VAL A 169 9.92 0.26 -13.25
C VAL A 169 8.74 -0.68 -13.01
N TYR A 170 7.55 -0.27 -13.43
CA TYR A 170 6.31 -1.04 -13.29
C TYR A 170 5.85 -1.60 -14.62
N ARG A 171 5.00 -2.63 -14.58
CA ARG A 171 4.45 -3.25 -15.77
C ARG A 171 2.93 -3.18 -15.76
N LYS A 172 2.35 -2.60 -16.83
CA LYS A 172 0.90 -2.54 -17.08
C LYS A 172 0.13 -2.00 -15.84
N ALA A 173 -1.03 -2.58 -15.55
CA ALA A 173 -1.90 -2.19 -14.44
C ALA A 173 -1.30 -2.41 -13.04
N ALA A 174 -0.23 -3.21 -12.91
CA ALA A 174 0.45 -3.41 -11.63
C ALA A 174 1.12 -2.13 -11.07
N ARG A 175 1.27 -1.09 -11.89
CA ARG A 175 1.72 0.23 -11.45
C ARG A 175 0.77 0.87 -10.41
N ASN A 176 -0.53 0.83 -10.65
CA ASN A 176 -1.65 1.38 -9.86
C ASN A 176 -1.28 2.32 -8.69
N PHE A 177 -1.41 1.88 -7.43
CA PHE A 177 -1.12 2.67 -6.23
C PHE A 177 0.34 2.61 -5.77
N GLY A 178 1.16 1.67 -6.29
CA GLY A 178 2.54 1.47 -5.85
C GLY A 178 3.37 2.75 -5.76
N PRO A 179 3.47 3.56 -6.84
CA PRO A 179 4.28 4.79 -6.82
C PRO A 179 3.85 5.80 -5.76
N ILE A 180 2.54 5.90 -5.51
CA ILE A 180 1.99 6.87 -4.55
C ILE A 180 2.24 6.39 -3.12
N MET A 181 2.01 5.13 -2.85
CA MET A 181 2.23 4.53 -1.53
C MET A 181 3.69 4.59 -1.13
N ALA A 182 4.62 4.39 -2.09
CA ALA A 182 6.05 4.56 -1.85
C ALA A 182 6.41 5.96 -1.33
N THR A 183 5.68 6.99 -1.75
CA THR A 183 5.94 8.37 -1.30
C THR A 183 5.26 8.71 0.04
N ALA A 184 4.37 7.89 0.54
CA ALA A 184 3.53 8.15 1.71
C ALA A 184 3.98 7.43 2.99
N ALA A 185 4.77 6.37 2.87
CA ALA A 185 5.27 5.60 4.00
C ALA A 185 6.65 6.08 4.49
N LYS A 186 7.00 5.80 5.75
CA LYS A 186 8.33 6.06 6.29
C LYS A 186 9.37 5.10 5.69
N THR A 187 8.99 3.82 5.58
CA THR A 187 9.81 2.76 5.01
C THR A 187 9.04 2.06 3.89
N THR A 188 9.58 2.11 2.69
CA THR A 188 9.03 1.42 1.52
C THR A 188 9.84 0.18 1.22
N ILE A 189 9.15 -0.95 1.16
CA ILE A 189 9.67 -2.28 0.86
C ILE A 189 9.03 -2.74 -0.45
N VAL A 190 9.84 -3.16 -1.39
CA VAL A 190 9.34 -3.58 -2.70
C VAL A 190 9.77 -5.00 -3.04
N GLU A 191 8.81 -5.80 -3.51
CA GLU A 191 9.14 -7.02 -4.23
C GLU A 191 9.21 -6.75 -5.73
N VAL A 192 10.24 -7.24 -6.40
CA VAL A 192 10.42 -7.07 -7.83
C VAL A 192 10.59 -8.41 -8.52
N SER A 193 10.09 -8.49 -9.75
CA SER A 193 10.30 -9.70 -10.58
C SER A 193 11.77 -9.88 -10.92
N ARG A 194 12.53 -8.78 -11.06
CA ARG A 194 13.93 -8.82 -11.47
C ARG A 194 14.71 -7.65 -10.88
N LEU A 195 15.89 -7.94 -10.35
CA LEU A 195 16.90 -6.95 -9.99
C LEU A 195 17.89 -6.81 -11.15
N VAL A 196 18.13 -5.59 -11.61
CA VAL A 196 19.04 -5.29 -12.73
C VAL A 196 20.23 -4.48 -12.27
N SER A 197 21.31 -4.46 -13.09
CA SER A 197 22.51 -3.66 -12.80
C SER A 197 22.21 -2.16 -12.89
N LEU A 198 23.02 -1.36 -12.21
CA LEU A 198 22.95 0.10 -12.37
C LEU A 198 23.26 0.49 -13.82
N GLY A 199 22.37 1.31 -14.37
CA GLY A 199 22.45 1.78 -15.76
C GLY A 199 21.62 0.96 -16.75
N ASP A 200 21.14 -0.22 -16.36
CA ASP A 200 20.30 -1.06 -17.22
C ASP A 200 18.83 -0.60 -17.29
N LEU A 201 18.38 0.20 -16.30
CA LEU A 201 17.05 0.81 -16.37
C LEU A 201 17.10 2.04 -17.26
N ASP A 202 16.19 2.10 -18.22
CA ASP A 202 15.94 3.33 -18.98
C ASP A 202 15.43 4.42 -18.00
N PRO A 203 16.13 5.55 -17.86
CA PRO A 203 15.74 6.63 -16.95
C PRO A 203 14.33 7.18 -17.19
N GLU A 204 13.88 7.21 -18.44
CA GLU A 204 12.53 7.67 -18.83
C GLU A 204 11.43 6.74 -18.32
N ASN A 205 11.74 5.48 -18.08
CA ASN A 205 10.82 4.47 -17.56
C ASN A 205 10.81 4.37 -16.03
N VAL A 206 11.70 5.08 -15.34
CA VAL A 206 11.74 5.11 -13.87
C VAL A 206 10.55 5.91 -13.33
N ILE A 207 9.61 5.22 -12.71
CA ILE A 207 8.38 5.83 -12.19
C ILE A 207 8.49 6.18 -10.71
N THR A 208 9.19 5.36 -9.93
CA THR A 208 9.46 5.63 -8.52
C THR A 208 10.97 5.74 -8.34
N PRO A 209 11.50 6.96 -8.11
CA PRO A 209 12.91 7.15 -7.79
C PRO A 209 13.32 6.43 -6.49
N GLY A 210 14.53 5.91 -6.47
CA GLY A 210 15.06 5.16 -5.35
C GLY A 210 15.04 5.89 -4.01
N ILE A 211 15.02 7.22 -3.99
CA ILE A 211 14.91 8.01 -2.74
C ILE A 211 13.68 7.69 -1.91
N PHE A 212 12.65 7.07 -2.51
CA PHE A 212 11.42 6.66 -1.82
C PHE A 212 11.44 5.20 -1.38
N VAL A 213 12.45 4.42 -1.76
CA VAL A 213 12.55 2.99 -1.50
C VAL A 213 13.69 2.74 -0.52
N GLN A 214 13.45 1.93 0.50
CA GLN A 214 14.43 1.55 1.50
C GLN A 214 14.93 0.13 1.32
N ARG A 215 14.06 -0.80 0.86
CA ARG A 215 14.42 -2.21 0.67
C ARG A 215 13.85 -2.75 -0.63
N VAL A 216 14.65 -3.53 -1.33
CA VAL A 216 14.30 -4.21 -2.60
C VAL A 216 14.55 -5.70 -2.43
N PHE A 217 13.49 -6.50 -2.54
CA PHE A 217 13.59 -7.95 -2.58
C PHE A 217 13.31 -8.45 -3.99
N SER A 218 14.22 -9.23 -4.56
CA SER A 218 14.05 -9.84 -5.89
C SER A 218 13.43 -11.22 -5.76
N LEU A 219 12.36 -11.48 -6.53
CA LEU A 219 11.76 -12.80 -6.63
C LEU A 219 12.71 -13.84 -7.25
N GLU A 220 13.81 -13.39 -7.87
CA GLU A 220 14.86 -14.28 -8.38
C GLU A 220 15.56 -15.03 -7.24
N HIS A 221 15.56 -14.48 -6.02
CA HIS A 221 16.12 -15.14 -4.84
C HIS A 221 15.25 -16.29 -4.29
N LEU A 222 14.00 -16.40 -4.74
CA LEU A 222 13.12 -17.50 -4.33
C LEU A 222 13.51 -18.79 -5.02
N THR A 223 13.52 -19.87 -4.26
CA THR A 223 13.67 -21.24 -4.79
C THR A 223 12.43 -21.64 -5.59
N THR A 224 12.56 -22.68 -6.43
CA THR A 224 11.42 -23.21 -7.19
C THR A 224 10.25 -23.62 -6.28
N ALA A 225 10.56 -24.19 -5.10
CA ALA A 225 9.56 -24.57 -4.10
C ALA A 225 8.81 -23.39 -3.47
N GLN A 226 9.44 -22.22 -3.38
CA GLN A 226 8.81 -21.00 -2.84
C GLN A 226 7.99 -20.23 -3.89
N ARG A 227 8.12 -20.58 -5.19
CA ARG A 227 7.37 -19.96 -6.29
C ARG A 227 6.10 -20.72 -6.67
N ALA A 228 5.94 -21.96 -6.20
CA ALA A 228 4.79 -22.83 -6.43
C ALA A 228 3.66 -22.51 -5.45
#